data_f6dd1259fa693020cc025a44ac2cbc4c
#
_entry.id   f6dd1259fa693020cc025a44ac2cbc4c
#
_cell.length_a   1.000
_cell.length_b   1.000
_cell.length_c   1.000
_cell.angle_alpha   90.00
_cell.angle_beta   90.00
_cell.angle_gamma   90.00
#
_symmetry.space_group_name_H-M   'P 1'
#
loop_
_entity.id
_entity.type
_entity.pdbx_description
1 polymer ?
#
loop_
_entity_poly.entity_id
_entity_poly.type
_entity_poly.pdbx_seq_one_letter_code
_entity_poly.pdbx_strand_id
1 'polypeptide(L)'
;MELVRRLYPDVELVAGVATGAIAHGMLVADRLNLPFVYVRSSPKSHGLANRIEGEYRREQKVVVIEDLISTGQSSIAAVEALKEAGCNVLGLLAIFSYQLEQADENFTSAGVELTTLTNYSELIGVAVSTGVVNASQLQLLKSWHENPESWGNITL
;
A
#
# COMPACT_ATOMS: atom_id res chain seq x y z
N MET A 1 5.17 12.49 2.07
CA MET A 1 6.33 13.24 1.56
C MET A 1 7.48 13.31 2.59
N GLU A 2 7.33 13.91 3.77
CA GLU A 2 8.40 13.98 4.78
C GLU A 2 8.94 12.61 5.18
N LEU A 3 8.04 11.64 5.33
CA LEU A 3 8.41 10.26 5.64
C LEU A 3 9.27 9.65 4.52
N VAL A 4 8.95 9.90 3.25
CA VAL A 4 9.75 9.44 2.10
C VAL A 4 11.16 10.02 2.17
N ARG A 5 11.29 11.33 2.37
CA ARG A 5 12.61 12.00 2.49
C ARG A 5 13.45 11.45 3.64
N ARG A 6 12.79 11.11 4.74
CA ARG A 6 13.48 10.60 5.94
C ARG A 6 13.94 9.16 5.77
N LEU A 7 13.08 8.28 5.24
CA LEU A 7 13.38 6.85 5.12
C LEU A 7 14.17 6.51 3.86
N TYR A 8 13.91 7.24 2.76
CA TYR A 8 14.49 6.94 1.45
C TYR A 8 15.13 8.22 0.84
N PRO A 9 16.21 8.76 1.44
CA PRO A 9 16.81 10.02 1.01
C PRO A 9 17.36 9.99 -0.43
N ASP A 10 17.67 8.81 -0.93
CA ASP A 10 18.23 8.62 -2.28
C ASP A 10 17.17 8.12 -3.28
N VAL A 11 15.88 8.26 -3.00
CA VAL A 11 14.82 7.88 -3.94
C VAL A 11 14.93 8.72 -5.23
N GLU A 12 14.76 8.06 -6.36
CA GLU A 12 14.88 8.66 -7.70
C GLU A 12 13.57 8.58 -8.50
N LEU A 13 12.60 7.78 -8.04
CA LEU A 13 11.33 7.54 -8.73
C LEU A 13 10.24 7.23 -7.71
N VAL A 14 9.05 7.75 -7.92
CA VAL A 14 7.86 7.39 -7.16
C VAL A 14 6.96 6.52 -8.01
N ALA A 15 6.50 5.39 -7.48
CA ALA A 15 5.54 4.51 -8.15
C ALA A 15 4.24 4.45 -7.34
N GLY A 16 3.10 4.72 -7.98
CA GLY A 16 1.78 4.54 -7.36
C GLY A 16 1.16 3.20 -7.75
N VAL A 17 0.54 2.50 -6.82
CA VAL A 17 -0.25 1.30 -7.14
C VAL A 17 -1.61 1.72 -7.70
N ALA A 18 -1.92 1.26 -8.89
CA ALA A 18 -3.19 1.61 -9.52
C ALA A 18 -4.36 0.81 -8.90
N THR A 19 -5.45 1.47 -8.64
CA THR A 19 -5.85 2.81 -9.10
C THR A 19 -5.81 3.85 -7.98
N GLY A 20 -6.04 3.44 -6.74
CA GLY A 20 -6.24 4.33 -5.58
C GLY A 20 -5.03 5.21 -5.29
N ALA A 21 -3.83 4.65 -5.39
CA ALA A 21 -2.61 5.39 -5.07
C ALA A 21 -2.02 6.22 -6.22
N ILE A 22 -2.64 6.25 -7.41
CA ILE A 22 -2.13 7.09 -8.52
C ILE A 22 -2.08 8.56 -8.11
N ALA A 23 -3.19 9.10 -7.59
CA ALA A 23 -3.25 10.50 -7.19
C ALA A 23 -2.29 10.82 -6.04
N HIS A 24 -2.22 9.95 -5.04
CA HIS A 24 -1.33 10.13 -3.88
C HIS A 24 0.14 10.05 -4.28
N GLY A 25 0.51 9.07 -5.11
CA GLY A 25 1.87 8.93 -5.63
C GLY A 25 2.29 10.13 -6.48
N MET A 26 1.40 10.62 -7.35
CA MET A 26 1.65 11.80 -8.16
C MET A 26 1.91 13.03 -7.30
N LEU A 27 1.11 13.26 -6.25
CA LEU A 27 1.32 14.37 -5.31
C LEU A 27 2.65 14.26 -4.55
N VAL A 28 3.05 13.04 -4.17
CA VAL A 28 4.35 12.80 -3.54
C VAL A 28 5.49 13.11 -4.51
N ALA A 29 5.40 12.61 -5.74
CA ALA A 29 6.40 12.84 -6.78
C ALA A 29 6.58 14.33 -7.10
N ASP A 30 5.46 15.05 -7.29
CA ASP A 30 5.45 16.50 -7.52
C ASP A 30 6.17 17.26 -6.40
N ARG A 31 5.83 16.97 -5.13
CA ARG A 31 6.43 17.62 -3.96
C ARG A 31 7.90 17.26 -3.73
N LEU A 32 8.35 16.14 -4.24
CA LEU A 32 9.75 15.72 -4.20
C LEU A 32 10.53 16.16 -5.44
N ASN A 33 9.85 16.67 -6.47
CA ASN A 33 10.40 16.96 -7.79
C ASN A 33 11.05 15.73 -8.43
N LEU A 34 10.36 14.58 -8.33
CA LEU A 34 10.78 13.29 -8.84
C LEU A 34 9.86 12.83 -9.99
N PRO A 35 10.36 12.01 -10.92
CA PRO A 35 9.50 11.34 -11.89
C PRO A 35 8.49 10.42 -11.22
N PHE A 36 7.40 10.15 -11.94
CA PHE A 36 6.31 9.30 -11.47
C PHE A 36 5.95 8.22 -12.49
N VAL A 37 5.70 7.03 -12.00
CA VAL A 37 5.08 5.92 -12.73
C VAL A 37 3.91 5.37 -11.91
N TYR A 38 2.99 4.63 -12.57
CA TYR A 38 2.05 3.82 -11.81
C TYR A 38 2.04 2.37 -12.30
N VAL A 39 1.74 1.44 -11.39
CA VAL A 39 1.75 0.01 -11.67
C VAL A 39 0.33 -0.52 -11.61
N ARG A 40 -0.11 -1.16 -12.70
CA ARG A 40 -1.45 -1.75 -12.81
C ARG A 40 -1.50 -3.13 -12.19
N SER A 41 -2.65 -3.48 -11.64
CA SER A 41 -2.90 -4.81 -11.07
C SER A 41 -2.87 -5.92 -12.13
N SER A 42 -3.22 -5.59 -13.40
CA SER A 42 -3.21 -6.54 -14.51
C SER A 42 -2.54 -5.96 -15.76
N PRO A 43 -1.91 -6.80 -16.60
CA PRO A 43 -1.38 -6.39 -17.90
C PRO A 43 -2.47 -5.83 -18.84
N LYS A 44 -2.09 -5.02 -19.83
CA LYS A 44 -2.99 -4.65 -20.92
C LYS A 44 -3.36 -5.88 -21.76
N SER A 45 -4.61 -5.98 -22.18
CA SER A 45 -5.12 -7.08 -23.02
C SER A 45 -4.56 -7.06 -24.45
N HIS A 46 -4.00 -5.93 -24.89
CA HIS A 46 -3.44 -5.74 -26.23
C HIS A 46 -2.08 -5.03 -26.14
N GLY A 47 -1.04 -5.66 -26.72
CA GLY A 47 0.32 -5.14 -26.77
C GLY A 47 1.25 -5.74 -25.70
N LEU A 48 2.48 -5.22 -25.66
CA LEU A 48 3.49 -5.63 -24.67
C LEU A 48 2.89 -5.65 -23.26
N ALA A 49 3.08 -6.75 -22.57
CA ALA A 49 2.53 -7.04 -21.23
C ALA A 49 3.13 -6.13 -20.15
N ASN A 50 3.19 -4.82 -20.41
CA ASN A 50 3.76 -3.86 -19.48
C ASN A 50 2.68 -3.45 -18.46
N ARG A 51 2.97 -3.70 -17.19
CA ARG A 51 2.15 -3.29 -16.04
C ARG A 51 2.51 -1.89 -15.56
N ILE A 52 3.67 -1.37 -15.95
CA ILE A 52 4.20 -0.08 -15.53
C ILE A 52 3.90 0.96 -16.60
N GLU A 53 3.27 2.05 -16.21
CA GLU A 53 2.96 3.19 -17.08
C GLU A 53 3.77 4.41 -16.65
N GLY A 54 4.53 4.97 -17.59
CA GLY A 54 5.46 6.07 -17.39
C GLY A 54 6.89 5.67 -17.75
N GLU A 55 7.81 6.61 -17.59
CA GLU A 55 9.23 6.41 -17.90
C GLU A 55 10.01 6.00 -16.64
N TYR A 56 10.81 4.96 -16.77
CA TYR A 56 11.70 4.46 -15.72
C TYR A 56 12.98 3.89 -16.34
N ARG A 57 14.00 3.71 -15.51
CA ARG A 57 15.31 3.14 -15.92
C ARG A 57 15.64 1.93 -15.04
N ARG A 58 16.42 1.01 -15.59
CA ARG A 58 16.97 -0.09 -14.79
C ARG A 58 17.83 0.49 -13.64
N GLU A 59 17.82 -0.22 -12.52
CA GLU A 59 18.54 0.12 -11.28
C GLU A 59 18.09 1.45 -10.61
N GLN A 60 17.07 2.11 -11.16
CA GLN A 60 16.52 3.32 -10.55
C GLN A 60 15.90 2.99 -9.19
N LYS A 61 16.22 3.80 -8.19
CA LYS A 61 15.74 3.65 -6.81
C LYS A 61 14.30 4.13 -6.70
N VAL A 62 13.39 3.22 -6.38
CA VAL A 62 11.93 3.46 -6.41
C VAL A 62 11.34 3.31 -5.02
N VAL A 63 10.50 4.25 -4.61
CA VAL A 63 9.56 4.07 -3.49
C VAL A 63 8.16 3.84 -4.05
N VAL A 64 7.47 2.86 -3.49
CA VAL A 64 6.08 2.54 -3.87
C VAL A 64 5.12 3.21 -2.90
N ILE A 65 4.07 3.83 -3.44
CA ILE A 65 2.99 4.49 -2.69
C ILE A 65 1.70 3.70 -2.88
N GLU A 66 1.01 3.44 -1.77
CA GLU A 66 -0.29 2.78 -1.74
C GLU A 66 -1.29 3.58 -0.90
N ASP A 67 -2.57 3.47 -1.18
CA ASP A 67 -3.62 4.10 -0.39
C ASP A 67 -3.99 3.23 0.82
N LEU A 68 -4.19 1.93 0.60
CA LEU A 68 -4.72 1.02 1.62
C LEU A 68 -4.11 -0.37 1.49
N ILE A 69 -3.68 -0.93 2.62
CA ILE A 69 -3.26 -2.33 2.75
C ILE A 69 -4.36 -3.15 3.43
N SER A 70 -4.91 -4.11 2.67
CA SER A 70 -5.71 -5.21 3.19
C SER A 70 -4.81 -6.44 3.37
N THR A 71 -4.75 -7.34 2.40
CA THR A 71 -3.83 -8.48 2.39
C THR A 71 -2.44 -8.16 1.79
N GLY A 72 -2.29 -7.00 1.15
CA GLY A 72 -1.04 -6.57 0.52
C GLY A 72 -0.74 -7.20 -0.85
N GLN A 73 -1.56 -8.12 -1.35
CA GLN A 73 -1.27 -8.84 -2.60
C GLN A 73 -1.08 -7.92 -3.81
N SER A 74 -1.95 -6.92 -4.01
CA SER A 74 -1.83 -5.96 -5.11
C SER A 74 -0.54 -5.15 -5.03
N SER A 75 -0.20 -4.73 -3.83
CA SER A 75 0.98 -3.93 -3.55
C SER A 75 2.27 -4.73 -3.79
N ILE A 76 2.32 -5.97 -3.33
CA ILE A 76 3.45 -6.89 -3.56
C ILE A 76 3.59 -7.18 -5.05
N ALA A 77 2.50 -7.48 -5.76
CA ALA A 77 2.52 -7.70 -7.19
C ALA A 77 3.00 -6.46 -7.98
N ALA A 78 2.78 -5.24 -7.47
CA ALA A 78 3.33 -4.03 -8.05
C ALA A 78 4.85 -3.91 -7.81
N VAL A 79 5.30 -4.24 -6.59
CA VAL A 79 6.74 -4.29 -6.25
C VAL A 79 7.47 -5.31 -7.13
N GLU A 80 6.90 -6.51 -7.30
CA GLU A 80 7.47 -7.55 -8.15
C GLU A 80 7.61 -7.08 -9.60
N ALA A 81 6.57 -6.44 -10.15
CA ALA A 81 6.63 -5.90 -11.51
C ALA A 81 7.75 -4.85 -11.67
N LEU A 82 7.99 -4.01 -10.68
CA LEU A 82 9.09 -3.05 -10.69
C LEU A 82 10.46 -3.74 -10.59
N LYS A 83 10.59 -4.76 -9.73
CA LYS A 83 11.81 -5.58 -9.60
C LYS A 83 12.11 -6.33 -10.92
N GLU A 84 11.10 -6.94 -11.54
CA GLU A 84 11.22 -7.60 -12.86
C GLU A 84 11.64 -6.63 -13.97
N ALA A 85 11.16 -5.39 -13.92
CA ALA A 85 11.58 -4.32 -14.82
C ALA A 85 13.01 -3.83 -14.57
N GLY A 86 13.67 -4.33 -13.51
CA GLY A 86 15.04 -4.03 -13.14
C GLY A 86 15.18 -2.81 -12.24
N CYS A 87 14.11 -2.30 -11.66
CA CYS A 87 14.19 -1.21 -10.69
C CYS A 87 14.67 -1.72 -9.32
N ASN A 88 15.30 -0.83 -8.55
CA ASN A 88 15.68 -1.08 -7.17
C ASN A 88 14.59 -0.53 -6.23
N VAL A 89 13.67 -1.40 -5.78
CA VAL A 89 12.57 -0.99 -4.89
C VAL A 89 13.12 -0.87 -3.47
N LEU A 90 13.07 0.36 -2.93
CA LEU A 90 13.58 0.69 -1.59
C LEU A 90 12.60 0.29 -0.48
N GLY A 91 11.29 0.39 -0.74
CA GLY A 91 10.23 0.03 0.18
C GLY A 91 8.87 0.54 -0.30
N LEU A 92 7.85 0.29 0.54
CA LEU A 92 6.47 0.68 0.27
C LEU A 92 5.91 1.50 1.43
N LEU A 93 5.27 2.62 1.10
CA LEU A 93 4.53 3.43 2.06
C LEU A 93 3.05 3.43 1.69
N ALA A 94 2.20 3.09 2.67
CA ALA A 94 0.76 3.18 2.52
C ALA A 94 0.16 4.23 3.47
N ILE A 95 -0.99 4.78 3.10
CA ILE A 95 -1.70 5.71 3.97
C ILE A 95 -2.31 4.94 5.14
N PHE A 96 -2.96 3.81 4.86
CA PHE A 96 -3.69 3.03 5.84
C PHE A 96 -3.38 1.54 5.74
N SER A 97 -3.38 0.83 6.88
CA SER A 97 -3.38 -0.64 6.94
C SER A 97 -4.50 -1.14 7.83
N TYR A 98 -5.20 -2.19 7.38
CA TYR A 98 -6.10 -2.96 8.24
C TYR A 98 -5.36 -3.80 9.28
N GLN A 99 -4.05 -3.95 9.19
CA GLN A 99 -3.23 -4.78 10.09
C GLN A 99 -3.70 -6.25 10.13
N LEU A 100 -4.10 -6.81 8.99
CA LEU A 100 -4.42 -8.23 8.90
C LEU A 100 -3.13 -9.06 8.94
N GLU A 101 -3.13 -10.16 9.69
CA GLU A 101 -1.98 -11.06 9.83
C GLU A 101 -1.44 -11.52 8.47
N GLN A 102 -2.34 -11.81 7.53
CA GLN A 102 -1.99 -12.18 6.16
C GLN A 102 -1.15 -11.11 5.44
N ALA A 103 -1.35 -9.82 5.74
CA ALA A 103 -0.51 -8.76 5.15
C ALA A 103 0.91 -8.85 5.67
N ASP A 104 1.09 -9.02 6.97
CA ASP A 104 2.41 -9.12 7.60
C ASP A 104 3.18 -10.34 7.07
N GLU A 105 2.52 -11.49 6.93
CA GLU A 105 3.08 -12.69 6.34
C GLU A 105 3.50 -12.47 4.88
N ASN A 106 2.62 -11.86 4.07
CA ASN A 106 2.86 -11.60 2.67
C ASN A 106 4.04 -10.63 2.46
N PHE A 107 4.09 -9.51 3.18
CA PHE A 107 5.19 -8.54 3.09
C PHE A 107 6.51 -9.12 3.57
N THR A 108 6.50 -9.89 4.66
CA THR A 108 7.68 -10.59 5.18
C THR A 108 8.21 -11.59 4.15
N SER A 109 7.33 -12.40 3.56
CA SER A 109 7.70 -13.41 2.56
C SER A 109 8.25 -12.78 1.28
N ALA A 110 7.74 -11.62 0.87
CA ALA A 110 8.20 -10.88 -0.30
C ALA A 110 9.49 -10.07 -0.05
N GLY A 111 9.93 -9.98 1.21
CA GLY A 111 11.10 -9.17 1.59
C GLY A 111 10.90 -7.69 1.27
N VAL A 112 9.69 -7.16 1.52
CA VAL A 112 9.34 -5.76 1.25
C VAL A 112 9.05 -5.06 2.56
N GLU A 113 9.77 -3.97 2.83
CA GLU A 113 9.51 -3.13 3.99
C GLU A 113 8.23 -2.31 3.76
N LEU A 114 7.25 -2.49 4.65
CA LEU A 114 6.00 -1.72 4.67
C LEU A 114 6.04 -0.68 5.80
N THR A 115 5.77 0.56 5.46
CA THR A 115 5.52 1.64 6.42
C THR A 115 4.14 2.25 6.18
N THR A 116 3.34 2.47 7.23
CA THR A 116 2.01 3.07 7.11
C THR A 116 1.90 4.37 7.90
N LEU A 117 1.06 5.31 7.43
CA LEU A 117 0.82 6.57 8.14
C LEU A 117 -0.14 6.38 9.31
N THR A 118 -1.12 5.51 9.15
CA THR A 118 -2.11 5.15 10.17
C THR A 118 -2.61 3.72 9.91
N ASN A 119 -3.39 3.19 10.83
CA ASN A 119 -3.82 1.80 10.80
C ASN A 119 -5.18 1.61 11.49
N TYR A 120 -5.69 0.38 11.42
CA TYR A 120 -6.98 0.02 11.98
C TYR A 120 -7.06 0.21 13.49
N SER A 121 -6.02 -0.13 14.24
CA SER A 121 -5.98 0.01 15.69
C SER A 121 -6.11 1.47 16.12
N GLU A 122 -5.37 2.38 15.47
CA GLU A 122 -5.46 3.82 15.71
C GLU A 122 -6.84 4.37 15.36
N LEU A 123 -7.40 3.97 14.21
CA LEU A 123 -8.74 4.37 13.78
C LEU A 123 -9.80 3.98 14.82
N ILE A 124 -9.78 2.73 15.28
CA ILE A 124 -10.76 2.26 16.28
C ILE A 124 -10.54 2.94 17.62
N GLY A 125 -9.29 3.17 18.05
CA GLY A 125 -8.97 3.93 19.26
C GLY A 125 -9.58 5.33 19.25
N VAL A 126 -9.43 6.05 18.14
CA VAL A 126 -10.03 7.40 17.97
C VAL A 126 -11.56 7.30 17.94
N ALA A 127 -12.14 6.36 17.20
CA ALA A 127 -13.59 6.19 17.09
C ALA A 127 -14.26 5.91 18.46
N VAL A 128 -13.61 5.14 19.33
CA VAL A 128 -14.07 4.89 20.69
C VAL A 128 -13.94 6.15 21.55
N SER A 129 -12.79 6.82 21.52
CA SER A 129 -12.53 8.02 22.34
C SER A 129 -13.45 9.19 22.00
N THR A 130 -13.90 9.27 20.76
CA THR A 130 -14.85 10.30 20.28
C THR A 130 -16.32 9.88 20.38
N GLY A 131 -16.60 8.66 20.89
CA GLY A 131 -17.97 8.17 21.07
C GLY A 131 -18.70 7.75 19.76
N VAL A 132 -17.97 7.67 18.65
CA VAL A 132 -18.51 7.17 17.37
C VAL A 132 -18.76 5.66 17.43
N VAL A 133 -17.93 4.93 18.18
CA VAL A 133 -18.05 3.49 18.41
C VAL A 133 -18.30 3.25 19.88
N ASN A 134 -19.38 2.53 20.22
CA ASN A 134 -19.68 2.10 21.58
C ASN A 134 -19.08 0.71 21.90
N ALA A 135 -19.22 0.26 23.16
CA ALA A 135 -18.59 -0.98 23.61
C ALA A 135 -19.07 -2.25 22.86
N SER A 136 -20.36 -2.33 22.50
CA SER A 136 -20.88 -3.48 21.75
C SER A 136 -20.39 -3.49 20.30
N GLN A 137 -20.33 -2.32 19.67
CA GLN A 137 -19.77 -2.16 18.33
C GLN A 137 -18.28 -2.44 18.31
N LEU A 138 -17.54 -2.03 19.36
CA LEU A 138 -16.11 -2.34 19.46
C LEU A 138 -15.85 -3.85 19.47
N GLN A 139 -16.65 -4.61 20.23
CA GLN A 139 -16.52 -6.07 20.24
C GLN A 139 -16.76 -6.69 18.87
N LEU A 140 -17.77 -6.19 18.17
CA LEU A 140 -18.10 -6.62 16.82
C LEU A 140 -16.96 -6.33 15.82
N LEU A 141 -16.37 -5.12 15.88
CA LEU A 141 -15.25 -4.71 15.03
C LEU A 141 -13.97 -5.52 15.32
N LYS A 142 -13.70 -5.87 16.57
CA LYS A 142 -12.60 -6.77 16.94
C LYS A 142 -12.79 -8.17 16.34
N SER A 143 -13.99 -8.75 16.48
CA SER A 143 -14.31 -10.04 15.91
C SER A 143 -14.20 -10.06 14.38
N TRP A 144 -14.60 -8.98 13.72
CA TRP A 144 -14.38 -8.83 12.28
C TRP A 144 -12.89 -8.83 11.93
N HIS A 145 -12.09 -8.07 12.66
CA HIS A 145 -10.65 -7.93 12.38
C HIS A 145 -9.89 -9.25 12.56
N GLU A 146 -10.29 -10.06 13.56
CA GLU A 146 -9.71 -11.38 13.81
C GLU A 146 -10.02 -12.38 12.67
N ASN A 147 -11.21 -12.27 12.04
CA ASN A 147 -11.59 -13.16 10.95
C ASN A 147 -12.51 -12.45 9.92
N PRO A 148 -11.96 -11.57 9.07
CA PRO A 148 -12.77 -10.80 8.12
C PRO A 148 -13.46 -11.65 7.06
N GLU A 149 -12.93 -12.83 6.71
CA GLU A 149 -13.50 -13.73 5.70
C GLU A 149 -14.80 -14.39 6.17
N SER A 150 -14.95 -14.61 7.47
CA SER A 150 -16.17 -15.19 8.05
C SER A 150 -17.29 -14.16 8.26
N TRP A 151 -17.01 -12.88 8.04
CA TRP A 151 -17.96 -11.79 8.19
C TRP A 151 -19.07 -11.88 7.14
N GLY A 152 -20.31 -11.95 7.58
CA GLY A 152 -21.48 -12.16 6.72
C GLY A 152 -22.12 -13.53 6.88
N ASN A 153 -21.44 -14.47 7.51
CA ASN A 153 -22.01 -15.74 7.95
C ASN A 153 -22.59 -15.67 9.39
N ILE A 154 -22.48 -14.51 10.03
CA ILE A 154 -23.07 -14.27 11.36
C ILE A 154 -24.51 -13.84 11.14
N THR A 155 -25.44 -14.77 11.34
CA THR A 155 -26.86 -14.44 11.50
C THR A 155 -26.99 -13.58 12.76
N LEU A 156 -27.36 -12.30 12.61
CA LEU A 156 -27.64 -11.37 13.70
C LEU A 156 -28.91 -11.78 14.44
#